data_4c4f5da1567fe9e88150ed83a8bf820a
#
_entry.id   4c4f5da1567fe9e88150ed83a8bf820a
#
_cell.length_a   1.000
_cell.length_b   1.000
_cell.length_c   1.000
_cell.angle_alpha   90.00
_cell.angle_beta   90.00
_cell.angle_gamma   90.00
#
_symmetry.space_group_name_H-M   'P 1'
#
loop_
_entity.id
_entity.type
_entity.pdbx_description
1 polymer ?
#
loop_
_entity_poly.entity_id
_entity_poly.type
_entity_poly.pdbx_seq_one_letter_code
_entity_poly.pdbx_strand_id
1 'polypeptide(L)'
;NIILDFLNKRNYHKEAADLINRCAEHELSGFMCAHEVTTLSYFLVKEDKDRVKARTTITALMNLLTVIPVDEAVLRDSLLSPITDYEDAVIEVSSMNAGIDCIISRNIADFKHSRIPAYTPEQFFLV
;
A
#
# COMPACT_ATOMS: atom_id res chain seq x y z
N ASN A 1 -0.07 2.84 7.96
CA ASN A 1 -1.00 1.85 7.50
C ASN A 1 -0.42 0.44 7.56
N ILE A 2 -0.70 -0.44 6.62
CA ILE A 2 -0.34 -1.86 6.72
C ILE A 2 1.17 -2.07 6.93
N ILE A 3 2.00 -1.43 6.13
CA ILE A 3 3.46 -1.59 6.23
C ILE A 3 3.98 -1.01 7.55
N LEU A 4 3.50 0.16 7.95
CA LEU A 4 3.90 0.77 9.21
C LEU A 4 3.43 -0.05 10.41
N ASP A 5 2.25 -0.66 10.34
CA ASP A 5 1.75 -1.56 11.38
C ASP A 5 2.69 -2.75 11.55
N PHE A 6 3.15 -3.33 10.46
CA PHE A 6 4.10 -4.43 10.49
C PHE A 6 5.46 -4.01 11.07
N LEU A 7 6.02 -2.89 10.57
CA LEU A 7 7.36 -2.44 10.96
C LEU A 7 7.43 -1.96 12.42
N ASN A 8 6.36 -1.30 12.89
CA ASN A 8 6.31 -0.69 14.22
C ASN A 8 5.58 -1.56 15.24
N LYS A 9 5.19 -2.76 14.88
CA LYS A 9 4.46 -3.71 15.74
C LYS A 9 3.24 -3.06 16.39
N ARG A 10 2.51 -2.26 15.60
CA ARG A 10 1.26 -1.63 16.04
C ARG A 10 0.16 -2.69 16.21
N ASN A 11 -0.98 -2.25 16.74
CA ASN A 11 -2.17 -3.10 16.75
C ASN A 11 -2.41 -3.66 15.34
N TYR A 12 -2.82 -4.94 15.27
CA TYR A 12 -3.03 -5.66 14.00
C TYR A 12 -1.75 -5.98 13.22
N HIS A 13 -0.57 -5.90 13.89
CA HIS A 13 0.69 -6.24 13.22
C HIS A 13 0.76 -7.72 12.80
N LYS A 14 0.02 -8.59 13.46
CA LYS A 14 -0.03 -10.03 13.10
C LYS A 14 -0.62 -10.23 11.72
N GLU A 15 -1.72 -9.55 11.43
CA GLU A 15 -2.40 -9.63 10.14
C GLU A 15 -1.53 -9.03 9.04
N ALA A 16 -0.85 -7.91 9.32
CA ALA A 16 0.09 -7.31 8.40
C ALA A 16 1.29 -8.23 8.15
N ALA A 17 1.83 -8.85 9.20
CA ALA A 17 2.94 -9.80 9.08
C ALA A 17 2.53 -11.02 8.24
N ASP A 18 1.32 -11.53 8.42
CA ASP A 18 0.81 -12.67 7.65
C ASP A 18 0.72 -12.33 6.17
N LEU A 19 0.22 -11.13 5.82
CA LEU A 19 0.19 -10.68 4.43
C LEU A 19 1.60 -10.59 3.83
N ILE A 20 2.54 -9.98 4.56
CA ILE A 20 3.92 -9.83 4.11
C ILE A 20 4.58 -11.19 3.92
N ASN A 21 4.37 -12.13 4.85
CA ASN A 21 4.93 -13.47 4.76
C ASN A 21 4.38 -14.23 3.55
N ARG A 22 3.09 -14.08 3.24
CA ARG A 22 2.49 -14.72 2.07
C ARG A 22 3.05 -14.15 0.77
N CYS A 23 3.37 -12.85 0.75
CA CYS A 23 4.07 -12.25 -0.38
C CYS A 23 5.50 -12.81 -0.51
N ALA A 24 6.22 -12.97 0.62
CA ALA A 24 7.57 -13.52 0.63
C ALA A 24 7.60 -14.97 0.14
N GLU A 25 6.55 -15.73 0.43
CA GLU A 25 6.42 -17.13 0.02
C GLU A 25 5.80 -17.29 -1.38
N HIS A 26 5.56 -16.19 -2.08
CA HIS A 26 4.94 -16.17 -3.41
C HIS A 26 3.52 -16.74 -3.46
N GLU A 27 2.84 -16.79 -2.32
CA GLU A 27 1.42 -17.15 -2.27
C GLU A 27 0.52 -16.02 -2.72
N LEU A 28 0.99 -14.78 -2.53
CA LEU A 28 0.32 -13.56 -2.97
C LEU A 28 1.28 -12.71 -3.77
N SER A 29 0.75 -11.98 -4.72
CA SER A 29 1.49 -10.93 -5.43
C SER A 29 1.15 -9.60 -4.77
N GLY A 30 2.14 -9.02 -4.08
CA GLY A 30 1.97 -7.76 -3.37
C GLY A 30 2.49 -6.58 -4.19
N PHE A 31 1.81 -5.45 -4.07
CA PHE A 31 2.11 -4.25 -4.84
C PHE A 31 2.06 -3.00 -3.97
N MET A 32 2.87 -2.00 -4.32
CA MET A 32 2.80 -0.65 -3.78
C MET A 32 2.83 0.33 -4.93
N CYS A 33 2.06 1.41 -4.83
CA CYS A 33 2.16 2.49 -5.82
C CYS A 33 3.42 3.33 -5.56
N ALA A 34 4.01 3.86 -6.63
CA ALA A 34 5.28 4.61 -6.54
C ALA A 34 5.22 5.74 -5.52
N HIS A 35 4.12 6.49 -5.44
CA HIS A 35 3.99 7.60 -4.49
C HIS A 35 3.92 7.12 -3.03
N GLU A 36 3.42 5.90 -2.79
CA GLU A 36 3.36 5.33 -1.45
C GLU A 36 4.76 5.03 -0.91
N VAL A 37 5.69 4.66 -1.80
CA VAL A 37 7.07 4.36 -1.40
C VAL A 37 7.74 5.61 -0.81
N THR A 38 7.56 6.76 -1.45
CA THR A 38 8.12 8.01 -0.94
C THR A 38 7.45 8.48 0.34
N THR A 39 6.14 8.30 0.45
CA THR A 39 5.39 8.61 1.67
C THR A 39 5.88 7.74 2.83
N LEU A 40 6.09 6.44 2.58
CA LEU A 40 6.61 5.52 3.58
C LEU A 40 8.01 5.94 4.04
N SER A 41 8.88 6.31 3.11
CA SER A 41 10.22 6.80 3.44
C SER A 41 10.16 8.01 4.37
N TYR A 42 9.26 8.94 4.09
CA TYR A 42 9.06 10.12 4.95
C TYR A 42 8.72 9.71 6.38
N PHE A 43 7.77 8.81 6.57
CA PHE A 43 7.37 8.36 7.91
C PHE A 43 8.47 7.59 8.62
N LEU A 44 9.22 6.74 7.92
CA LEU A 44 10.32 6.01 8.52
C LEU A 44 11.41 6.94 9.03
N VAL A 45 11.77 7.95 8.26
CA VAL A 45 12.78 8.95 8.68
C VAL A 45 12.25 9.78 9.84
N LYS A 46 10.98 10.17 9.80
CA LYS A 46 10.35 10.97 10.86
C LYS A 46 10.36 10.23 12.20
N GLU A 47 10.06 8.94 12.19
CA GLU A 47 9.97 8.13 13.43
C GLU A 47 11.35 7.77 14.00
N ASP A 48 12.26 7.28 13.16
CA ASP A 48 13.57 6.76 13.62
C ASP A 48 14.70 7.77 13.45
N LYS A 49 14.50 8.83 12.67
CA LYS A 49 15.52 9.84 12.35
C LYS A 49 16.81 9.23 11.79
N ASP A 50 16.67 8.11 11.09
CA ASP A 50 17.79 7.36 10.52
C ASP A 50 17.51 7.11 9.03
N ARG A 51 18.18 7.91 8.18
CA ARG A 51 18.00 7.82 6.73
C ARG A 51 18.57 6.55 6.13
N VAL A 52 19.64 6.03 6.71
CA VAL A 52 20.27 4.79 6.26
C VAL A 52 19.35 3.60 6.51
N LYS A 53 18.78 3.55 7.71
CA LYS A 53 17.82 2.50 8.09
C LYS A 53 16.57 2.56 7.19
N ALA A 54 16.06 3.77 6.94
CA ALA A 54 14.90 3.94 6.06
C ALA A 54 15.19 3.42 4.65
N ARG A 55 16.35 3.72 4.08
CA ARG A 55 16.73 3.25 2.74
C ARG A 55 16.88 1.73 2.70
N THR A 56 17.44 1.13 3.74
CA THR A 56 17.55 -0.33 3.84
C THR A 56 16.17 -0.99 3.87
N THR A 57 15.26 -0.44 4.66
CA THR A 57 13.89 -0.94 4.77
C THR A 57 13.16 -0.83 3.43
N ILE A 58 13.26 0.34 2.76
CA ILE A 58 12.62 0.56 1.46
C ILE A 58 13.18 -0.43 0.42
N THR A 59 14.49 -0.63 0.41
CA THR A 59 15.11 -1.60 -0.52
C THR A 59 14.54 -3.00 -0.31
N ALA A 60 14.43 -3.44 0.94
CA ALA A 60 13.87 -4.75 1.26
C ALA A 60 12.42 -4.88 0.79
N LEU A 61 11.61 -3.84 1.00
CA LEU A 61 10.21 -3.84 0.56
C LEU A 61 10.10 -3.87 -0.97
N MET A 62 10.96 -3.16 -1.68
CA MET A 62 10.95 -3.15 -3.15
C MET A 62 11.44 -4.49 -3.74
N ASN A 63 12.18 -5.27 -2.98
CA ASN A 63 12.55 -6.63 -3.38
C ASN A 63 11.42 -7.64 -3.12
N LEU A 64 10.51 -7.31 -2.21
CA LEU A 64 9.40 -8.17 -1.83
C LEU A 64 8.11 -7.86 -2.61
N LEU A 65 7.85 -6.58 -2.84
CA LEU A 65 6.63 -6.08 -3.49
C LEU A 65 6.99 -5.47 -4.85
N THR A 66 6.05 -5.55 -5.78
CA THR A 66 6.20 -4.87 -7.08
C THR A 66 5.69 -3.43 -6.95
N VAL A 67 6.46 -2.49 -7.45
CA VAL A 67 6.06 -1.08 -7.45
C VAL A 67 5.25 -0.77 -8.72
N ILE A 68 4.06 -0.22 -8.53
CA ILE A 68 3.19 0.20 -9.64
C ILE A 68 3.55 1.64 -10.00
N PRO A 69 3.75 1.95 -11.32
CA PRO A 69 4.10 3.31 -11.72
C PRO A 69 2.95 4.29 -11.51
N VAL A 70 3.31 5.54 -11.22
CA VAL A 70 2.39 6.68 -11.14
C VAL A 70 2.94 7.76 -12.06
N ASP A 71 2.29 7.94 -13.20
CA ASP A 71 2.69 8.93 -14.20
C ASP A 71 1.68 10.09 -14.27
N GLU A 72 1.89 11.00 -15.21
CA GLU A 72 1.01 12.16 -15.37
C GLU A 72 -0.43 11.73 -15.69
N ALA A 73 -0.61 10.73 -16.53
CA ALA A 73 -1.95 10.25 -16.90
C ALA A 73 -2.70 9.76 -15.67
N VAL A 74 -2.04 8.98 -14.82
CA VAL A 74 -2.62 8.50 -13.56
C VAL A 74 -3.00 9.68 -12.67
N LEU A 75 -2.12 10.67 -12.53
CA LEU A 75 -2.38 11.82 -11.68
C LEU A 75 -3.58 12.63 -12.19
N ARG A 76 -3.71 12.80 -13.50
CA ARG A 76 -4.85 13.50 -14.10
C ARG A 76 -6.14 12.71 -13.95
N ASP A 77 -6.13 11.43 -14.23
CA ASP A 77 -7.31 10.58 -14.12
C ASP A 77 -7.80 10.48 -12.68
N SER A 78 -6.88 10.53 -11.72
CA SER A 78 -7.22 10.49 -10.29
C SER A 78 -8.03 11.70 -9.84
N LEU A 79 -7.91 12.82 -10.52
CA LEU A 79 -8.74 14.00 -10.23
C LEU A 79 -10.23 13.75 -10.51
N LEU A 80 -10.54 12.76 -11.32
CA LEU A 80 -11.90 12.38 -11.70
C LEU A 80 -12.43 11.18 -10.90
N SER A 81 -11.61 10.64 -9.98
CA SER A 81 -11.99 9.47 -9.16
C SER A 81 -13.13 9.83 -8.20
N PRO A 82 -14.02 8.86 -7.90
CA PRO A 82 -15.03 9.05 -6.86
C PRO A 82 -14.47 9.08 -5.44
N ILE A 83 -13.20 8.73 -5.26
CA ILE A 83 -12.55 8.76 -3.96
C ILE A 83 -12.16 10.20 -3.63
N THR A 84 -12.52 10.66 -2.41
CA THR A 84 -12.34 12.05 -2.00
C THR A 84 -10.89 12.42 -1.76
N ASP A 85 -10.13 11.57 -1.05
CA ASP A 85 -8.71 11.81 -0.79
C ASP A 85 -7.90 11.57 -2.05
N TYR A 86 -7.10 12.55 -2.46
CA TYR A 86 -6.38 12.47 -3.72
C TYR A 86 -5.32 11.36 -3.73
N GLU A 87 -4.58 11.20 -2.64
CA GLU A 87 -3.57 10.13 -2.55
C GLU A 87 -4.20 8.76 -2.69
N ASP A 88 -5.36 8.55 -2.05
CA ASP A 88 -6.11 7.30 -2.17
C ASP A 88 -6.70 7.12 -3.57
N ALA A 89 -7.12 8.22 -4.20
CA ALA A 89 -7.58 8.19 -5.59
C ALA A 89 -6.47 7.74 -6.54
N VAL A 90 -5.24 8.18 -6.31
CA VAL A 90 -4.07 7.74 -7.09
C VAL A 90 -3.82 6.24 -6.88
N ILE A 91 -4.00 5.73 -5.67
CA ILE A 91 -3.91 4.29 -5.42
C ILE A 91 -4.95 3.53 -6.24
N GLU A 92 -6.19 3.99 -6.24
CA GLU A 92 -7.26 3.34 -7.02
C GLU A 92 -6.95 3.32 -8.51
N VAL A 93 -6.64 4.47 -9.10
CA VAL A 93 -6.40 4.57 -10.54
C VAL A 93 -5.17 3.76 -10.96
N SER A 94 -4.08 3.87 -10.21
CA SER A 94 -2.87 3.09 -10.48
C SER A 94 -3.15 1.59 -10.43
N SER A 95 -3.90 1.17 -9.42
CA SER A 95 -4.26 -0.24 -9.23
C SER A 95 -5.14 -0.75 -10.37
N MET A 96 -6.12 0.04 -10.81
CA MET A 96 -6.96 -0.31 -11.95
C MET A 96 -6.14 -0.48 -13.23
N ASN A 97 -5.23 0.46 -13.49
CA ASN A 97 -4.40 0.41 -14.69
C ASN A 97 -3.44 -0.78 -14.69
N ALA A 98 -3.01 -1.21 -13.50
CA ALA A 98 -2.11 -2.36 -13.36
C ALA A 98 -2.84 -3.71 -13.27
N GLY A 99 -4.18 -3.71 -13.28
CA GLY A 99 -4.97 -4.94 -13.19
C GLY A 99 -4.95 -5.58 -11.81
N ILE A 100 -4.83 -4.77 -10.76
CA ILE A 100 -4.81 -5.26 -9.37
C ILE A 100 -6.21 -5.73 -8.97
N ASP A 101 -6.28 -6.86 -8.27
CA ASP A 101 -7.55 -7.48 -7.88
C ASP A 101 -8.24 -6.75 -6.73
N CYS A 102 -7.47 -6.27 -5.76
CA CYS A 102 -8.05 -5.58 -4.60
C CYS A 102 -7.02 -4.70 -3.90
N ILE A 103 -7.54 -3.78 -3.10
CA ILE A 103 -6.75 -2.89 -2.24
C ILE A 103 -6.85 -3.41 -0.80
N ILE A 104 -5.72 -3.43 -0.08
CA ILE A 104 -5.71 -3.77 1.35
C ILE A 104 -5.43 -2.49 2.13
N SER A 105 -6.35 -2.14 3.01
CA SER A 105 -6.25 -0.94 3.82
C SER A 105 -6.84 -1.15 5.21
N ARG A 106 -6.30 -0.43 6.18
CA ARG A 106 -6.91 -0.36 7.51
C ARG A 106 -8.13 0.56 7.53
N ASN A 107 -8.16 1.53 6.64
CA ASN A 107 -9.19 2.55 6.58
C ASN A 107 -10.08 2.33 5.35
N ILE A 108 -10.82 1.23 5.35
CA ILE A 108 -11.66 0.87 4.19
C ILE A 108 -12.77 1.89 3.94
N ALA A 109 -13.15 2.69 4.95
CA ALA A 109 -14.12 3.77 4.75
C ALA A 109 -13.62 4.79 3.71
N ASP A 110 -12.32 5.02 3.63
CA ASP A 110 -11.73 5.93 2.64
C ASP A 110 -11.87 5.38 1.21
N PHE A 111 -12.08 4.07 1.08
CA PHE A 111 -12.23 3.37 -0.20
C PHE A 111 -13.66 2.89 -0.47
N LYS A 112 -14.65 3.38 0.28
CA LYS A 112 -16.05 2.91 0.11
C LYS A 112 -16.60 3.17 -1.29
N HIS A 113 -16.10 4.18 -1.99
CA HIS A 113 -16.51 4.50 -3.35
C HIS A 113 -15.52 3.99 -4.40
N SER A 114 -14.55 3.16 -3.98
CA SER A 114 -13.58 2.60 -4.91
C SER A 114 -14.24 1.70 -5.95
N ARG A 115 -13.75 1.78 -7.18
CA ARG A 115 -14.21 0.96 -8.30
C ARG A 115 -13.59 -0.43 -8.29
N ILE A 116 -12.60 -0.69 -7.41
CA ILE A 116 -12.09 -2.03 -7.15
C ILE A 116 -12.31 -2.37 -5.67
N PRO A 117 -12.43 -3.67 -5.31
CA PRO A 117 -12.70 -4.06 -3.93
C PRO A 117 -11.58 -3.62 -2.99
N ALA A 118 -11.95 -3.20 -1.78
CA ALA A 118 -11.00 -2.87 -0.71
C ALA A 118 -11.36 -3.66 0.54
N TYR A 119 -10.36 -4.25 1.16
CA TYR A 119 -10.52 -5.09 2.35
C TYR A 119 -9.53 -4.68 3.42
N THR A 120 -9.92 -4.86 4.69
CA THR A 120 -8.93 -4.94 5.77
C THR A 120 -8.17 -6.25 5.64
N PRO A 121 -6.98 -6.38 6.26
CA PRO A 121 -6.29 -7.67 6.27
C PRO A 121 -7.16 -8.83 6.75
N GLU A 122 -7.94 -8.61 7.82
CA GLU A 122 -8.83 -9.64 8.36
C GLU A 122 -9.91 -10.03 7.36
N GLN A 123 -10.52 -9.04 6.71
CA GLN A 123 -11.54 -9.31 5.68
C GLN A 123 -10.96 -10.06 4.50
N PHE A 124 -9.74 -9.72 4.09
CA PHE A 124 -9.08 -10.37 2.96
C PHE A 124 -8.92 -11.87 3.21
N PHE A 125 -8.54 -12.28 4.42
CA PHE A 125 -8.37 -13.69 4.74
C PHE A 125 -9.67 -14.47 4.80
N LEU A 126 -10.82 -13.80 4.79
CA LEU A 126 -12.14 -14.43 4.81
C LEU A 126 -12.75 -14.62 3.41
N VAL A 127 -12.14 -14.05 2.39
CA VAL A 127 -12.66 -14.15 1.01
C VAL A 127 -11.98 -15.25 0.20
#